data_bd03f6a5e950b65f37e2da2aa846d53e
#
_entry.id   bd03f6a5e950b65f37e2da2aa846d53e
#
_cell.length_a   1.000
_cell.length_b   1.000
_cell.length_c   1.000
_cell.angle_alpha   90.00
_cell.angle_beta   90.00
_cell.angle_gamma   90.00
#
_symmetry.space_group_name_H-M   'P 1'
#
loop_
_entity.id
_entity.type
_entity.pdbx_description
1 polymer ?
#
loop_
_entity_poly.entity_id
_entity_poly.type
_entity_poly.pdbx_seq_one_letter_code
_entity_poly.pdbx_strand_id
1 'polypeptide(L)'
;MLTNEEADTRLYVIRRPDGWGTAQELAAAAARSKGVGDEEMPADVRWIRSYVVREASGALGTFCIYKASSIEKIREHAERAGIPATDVFEVADTVVIRPDPVALAV
;
A
#
# COMPACT_ATOMS: atom_id res chain seq x y z
N MET A 1 -2.13 24.48 -7.96
CA MET A 1 -1.13 24.61 -6.88
C MET A 1 -1.38 23.53 -5.84
N LEU A 2 -0.30 22.88 -5.39
CA LEU A 2 -0.43 21.85 -4.37
C LEU A 2 -0.69 22.48 -3.00
N THR A 3 -1.49 21.77 -2.18
CA THR A 3 -1.63 22.12 -0.77
C THR A 3 -0.32 21.79 -0.04
N ASN A 4 -0.14 22.30 1.17
CA ASN A 4 1.04 21.97 1.98
C ASN A 4 1.13 20.45 2.23
N GLU A 5 0.00 19.79 2.47
CA GLU A 5 -0.03 18.33 2.66
C GLU A 5 0.45 17.59 1.41
N GLU A 6 -0.03 17.99 0.25
CA GLU A 6 0.37 17.35 -1.01
C GLU A 6 1.84 17.60 -1.33
N ALA A 7 2.34 18.82 -1.03
CA ALA A 7 3.74 19.17 -1.26
C ALA A 7 4.69 18.34 -0.35
N ASP A 8 4.22 18.00 0.86
CA ASP A 8 5.03 17.29 1.85
C ASP A 8 4.91 15.78 1.77
N THR A 9 4.06 15.26 0.87
CA THR A 9 3.87 13.82 0.74
C THR A 9 4.52 13.27 -0.52
N ARG A 10 4.90 11.98 -0.45
CA ARG A 10 5.51 11.25 -1.53
C ARG A 10 4.82 9.93 -1.73
N LEU A 11 5.02 9.32 -2.89
CA LEU A 11 4.53 7.97 -3.14
C LEU A 11 5.59 6.95 -2.76
N TYR A 12 5.13 5.83 -2.24
CA TYR A 12 5.98 4.70 -1.86
C TYR A 12 5.39 3.41 -2.41
N VAL A 13 6.27 2.52 -2.84
CA VAL A 13 5.90 1.15 -3.19
C VAL A 13 6.36 0.24 -2.07
N ILE A 14 5.47 -0.59 -1.57
CA ILE A 14 5.79 -1.54 -0.51
C ILE A 14 5.61 -2.94 -1.08
N ARG A 15 6.69 -3.72 -1.10
CA ARG A 15 6.68 -5.11 -1.53
C ARG A 15 6.49 -6.01 -0.31
N ARG A 16 5.45 -6.83 -0.34
CA ARG A 16 5.18 -7.82 0.71
C ARG A 16 5.11 -9.20 0.08
N PRO A 17 6.24 -9.90 -0.03
CA PRO A 17 6.27 -11.24 -0.64
C PRO A 17 5.69 -12.28 0.32
N ASP A 18 4.90 -13.21 -0.22
CA ASP A 18 4.37 -14.35 0.51
C ASP A 18 3.65 -13.98 1.82
N GLY A 19 3.01 -12.82 1.84
CA GLY A 19 2.45 -12.26 3.07
C GLY A 19 1.23 -12.99 3.61
N TRP A 20 0.47 -13.64 2.74
CA TRP A 20 -0.82 -14.24 3.12
C TRP A 20 -1.02 -15.57 2.42
N GLY A 21 -1.47 -16.57 3.19
CA GLY A 21 -1.74 -17.90 2.64
C GLY A 21 -3.06 -17.97 1.91
N THR A 22 -4.04 -17.13 2.28
CA THR A 22 -5.40 -17.16 1.73
C THR A 22 -5.90 -15.76 1.41
N ALA A 23 -6.89 -15.70 0.53
CA ALA A 23 -7.57 -14.44 0.21
C ALA A 23 -8.26 -13.83 1.44
N GLN A 24 -8.77 -14.67 2.35
CA GLN A 24 -9.40 -14.20 3.58
C GLN A 24 -8.42 -13.51 4.51
N GLU A 25 -7.22 -14.07 4.66
CA GLU A 25 -6.16 -13.46 5.45
C GLU A 25 -5.76 -12.11 4.87
N LEU A 26 -5.63 -12.05 3.54
CA LEU A 26 -5.32 -10.81 2.85
C LEU A 26 -6.42 -9.77 3.07
N ALA A 27 -7.68 -10.15 2.95
CA ALA A 27 -8.81 -9.24 3.14
C ALA A 27 -8.84 -8.66 4.56
N ALA A 28 -8.55 -9.49 5.57
CA ALA A 28 -8.48 -9.04 6.96
C ALA A 28 -7.33 -8.04 7.16
N ALA A 29 -6.17 -8.32 6.57
CA ALA A 29 -5.03 -7.42 6.63
C ALA A 29 -5.33 -6.09 5.91
N ALA A 30 -5.99 -6.14 4.77
CA ALA A 30 -6.40 -4.96 4.03
C ALA A 30 -7.35 -4.08 4.85
N ALA A 31 -8.29 -4.68 5.53
CA ALA A 31 -9.23 -3.94 6.38
C ALA A 31 -8.50 -3.22 7.53
N ARG A 32 -7.56 -3.90 8.17
CA ARG A 32 -6.74 -3.28 9.24
C ARG A 32 -5.89 -2.14 8.68
N SER A 33 -5.26 -2.36 7.55
CA SER A 33 -4.41 -1.36 6.90
C SER A 33 -5.22 -0.10 6.57
N LYS A 34 -6.39 -0.28 5.98
CA LYS A 34 -7.28 0.82 5.63
C LYS A 34 -7.73 1.58 6.88
N GLY A 35 -8.11 0.86 7.92
CA GLY A 35 -8.56 1.49 9.17
C GLY A 35 -7.46 2.32 9.83
N VAL A 36 -6.25 1.82 9.89
CA VAL A 36 -5.13 2.56 10.47
C VAL A 36 -4.84 3.82 9.65
N GLY A 37 -4.77 3.71 8.34
CA GLY A 37 -4.51 4.87 7.49
C GLY A 37 -5.60 5.92 7.56
N ASP A 38 -6.85 5.50 7.43
CA ASP A 38 -7.98 6.44 7.35
C ASP A 38 -8.38 7.03 8.70
N GLU A 39 -8.23 6.30 9.79
CA GLU A 39 -8.73 6.69 11.11
C GLU A 39 -7.64 7.15 12.06
N GLU A 40 -6.46 6.52 12.03
CA GLU A 40 -5.39 6.83 12.97
C GLU A 40 -4.30 7.73 12.39
N MET A 41 -4.07 7.65 11.09
CA MET A 41 -2.98 8.37 10.43
C MET A 41 -3.43 9.10 9.16
N PRO A 42 -4.60 9.78 9.16
CA PRO A 42 -5.16 10.33 7.93
C PRO A 42 -4.33 11.45 7.29
N ALA A 43 -3.51 12.14 8.08
CA ALA A 43 -2.64 13.21 7.57
C ALA A 43 -1.31 12.69 7.05
N ASP A 44 -0.92 11.48 7.43
CA ASP A 44 0.41 10.96 7.16
C ASP A 44 0.47 9.82 6.16
N VAL A 45 -0.59 9.01 6.05
CA VAL A 45 -0.58 7.83 5.19
C VAL A 45 -1.92 7.67 4.48
N ARG A 46 -1.85 7.50 3.15
CA ARG A 46 -3.02 7.17 2.33
C ARG A 46 -2.72 5.98 1.45
N TRP A 47 -3.55 4.98 1.54
CA TRP A 47 -3.48 3.82 0.67
C TRP A 47 -4.11 4.18 -0.68
N ILE A 48 -3.33 4.06 -1.76
CA ILE A 48 -3.79 4.41 -3.10
C ILE A 48 -4.33 3.18 -3.82
N ARG A 49 -3.52 2.12 -3.91
CA ARG A 49 -3.90 0.86 -4.54
C ARG A 49 -2.92 -0.25 -4.17
N SER A 50 -3.32 -1.47 -4.44
CA SER A 50 -2.43 -2.62 -4.30
C SER A 50 -2.65 -3.57 -5.46
N TYR A 51 -1.56 -4.18 -5.90
CA TYR A 51 -1.59 -5.30 -6.82
C TYR A 51 -1.34 -6.56 -6.01
N VAL A 52 -2.30 -7.47 -6.05
CA VAL A 52 -2.18 -8.77 -5.38
C VAL A 52 -1.61 -9.75 -6.39
N VAL A 53 -0.53 -10.40 -6.04
CA VAL A 53 0.15 -11.34 -6.93
C VAL A 53 0.18 -12.73 -6.31
N ARG A 54 0.14 -13.74 -7.17
CA ARG A 54 0.33 -15.11 -6.72
C ARG A 54 1.82 -15.42 -6.77
N GLU A 55 2.37 -15.77 -5.63
CA GLU A 55 3.78 -16.07 -5.51
C GLU A 55 4.07 -17.50 -5.97
N ALA A 56 5.36 -17.77 -6.24
CA ALA A 56 5.78 -19.12 -6.63
C ALA A 56 5.44 -20.16 -5.57
N SER A 57 5.41 -19.78 -4.31
CA SER A 57 5.05 -20.66 -3.19
C SER A 57 3.57 -21.04 -3.17
N GLY A 58 2.72 -20.36 -3.93
CA GLY A 58 1.27 -20.49 -3.88
C GLY A 58 0.60 -19.51 -2.94
N ALA A 59 1.37 -18.83 -2.09
CA ALA A 59 0.84 -17.78 -1.23
C ALA A 59 0.54 -16.51 -2.04
N LEU A 60 -0.09 -15.54 -1.41
CA LEU A 60 -0.36 -14.23 -2.00
C LEU A 60 0.64 -13.22 -1.45
N GLY A 61 1.12 -12.36 -2.34
CA GLY A 61 1.91 -11.21 -1.98
C GLY A 61 1.31 -9.95 -2.56
N THR A 62 1.88 -8.80 -2.24
CA THR A 62 1.37 -7.53 -2.75
C THR A 62 2.48 -6.59 -3.14
N PHE A 63 2.14 -5.72 -4.10
CA PHE A 63 2.81 -4.46 -4.35
C PHE A 63 1.81 -3.37 -4.02
N CYS A 64 2.06 -2.64 -2.95
CA CYS A 64 1.12 -1.63 -2.46
C CYS A 64 1.66 -0.23 -2.73
N ILE A 65 0.79 0.65 -3.20
CA ILE A 65 1.15 2.04 -3.45
C ILE A 65 0.50 2.89 -2.38
N TYR A 66 1.32 3.63 -1.65
CA TYR A 66 0.87 4.54 -0.60
C TYR A 66 1.41 5.93 -0.85
N LYS A 67 0.62 6.92 -0.46
CA LYS A 67 1.07 8.30 -0.31
C LYS A 67 1.35 8.51 1.16
N ALA A 68 2.52 9.04 1.49
CA ALA A 68 2.89 9.25 2.89
C ALA A 68 3.81 10.45 3.06
N SER A 69 3.84 10.98 4.27
CA SER A 69 4.70 12.12 4.61
C SER A 69 6.16 11.71 4.77
N SER A 70 6.43 10.46 5.12
CA SER A 70 7.78 9.94 5.25
C SER A 70 7.79 8.41 5.25
N ILE A 71 8.97 7.84 5.05
CA ILE A 71 9.15 6.39 5.13
C ILE A 71 8.89 5.89 6.57
N GLU A 72 9.22 6.69 7.57
CA GLU A 72 8.99 6.36 8.97
C GLU A 72 7.49 6.19 9.25
N LYS A 73 6.67 7.03 8.64
CA LYS A 73 5.21 6.93 8.76
C LYS A 73 4.66 5.68 8.07
N ILE A 74 5.26 5.27 6.96
CA ILE A 74 4.93 3.99 6.32
C ILE A 74 5.21 2.83 7.27
N ARG A 75 6.36 2.84 7.94
CA ARG A 75 6.74 1.78 8.89
C ARG A 75 5.84 1.77 10.13
N GLU A 76 5.52 2.95 10.65
CA GLU A 76 4.58 3.08 11.76
C GLU A 76 3.20 2.54 11.41
N HIS A 77 2.71 2.87 10.22
CA HIS A 77 1.44 2.36 9.70
C HIS A 77 1.44 0.83 9.64
N ALA A 78 2.48 0.25 9.08
CA ALA A 78 2.60 -1.21 8.97
C ALA A 78 2.63 -1.87 10.35
N GLU A 79 3.34 -1.28 11.30
CA GLU A 79 3.40 -1.79 12.67
C GLU A 79 2.03 -1.76 13.34
N ARG A 80 1.31 -0.63 13.23
CA ARG A 80 -0.04 -0.50 13.79
C ARG A 80 -1.04 -1.45 13.16
N ALA A 81 -0.93 -1.67 11.86
CA ALA A 81 -1.81 -2.58 11.13
C ALA A 81 -1.44 -4.05 11.30
N GLY A 82 -0.26 -4.33 11.86
CA GLY A 82 0.23 -5.69 12.04
C GLY A 82 0.55 -6.38 10.73
N ILE A 83 1.07 -5.64 9.75
CA ILE A 83 1.47 -6.18 8.45
C ILE A 83 2.94 -5.91 8.20
N PRO A 84 3.61 -6.76 7.39
CA PRO A 84 5.03 -6.54 7.11
C PRO A 84 5.26 -5.30 6.24
N ALA A 85 6.39 -4.64 6.44
CA ALA A 85 6.88 -3.59 5.55
C ALA A 85 8.33 -3.96 5.20
N THR A 86 8.47 -5.07 4.47
CA THR A 86 9.77 -5.67 4.19
C THR A 86 10.63 -4.78 3.31
N ASP A 87 10.09 -4.42 2.16
CA ASP A 87 10.79 -3.58 1.19
C ASP A 87 9.94 -2.35 0.89
N VAL A 88 10.47 -1.19 1.18
CA VAL A 88 9.79 0.09 0.94
C VAL A 88 10.67 0.92 0.03
N PHE A 89 10.09 1.37 -1.08
CA PHE A 89 10.79 2.16 -2.08
C PHE A 89 10.09 3.49 -2.28
N GLU A 90 10.83 4.57 -2.23
CA GLU A 90 10.28 5.88 -2.61
C GLU A 90 10.17 5.93 -4.13
N VAL A 91 9.01 6.36 -4.63
CA VAL A 91 8.79 6.51 -6.06
C VAL A 91 9.46 7.79 -6.54
N ALA A 92 10.41 7.65 -7.46
CA ALA A 92 11.12 8.81 -8.00
C ALA A 92 10.29 9.54 -9.05
N ASP A 93 9.56 8.78 -9.88
CA ASP A 93 8.73 9.33 -10.96
C ASP A 93 7.69 8.31 -11.37
N THR A 94 6.62 8.78 -11.99
CA THR A 94 5.54 7.92 -12.46
C THR A 94 5.32 8.17 -13.94
N VAL A 95 5.40 7.10 -14.72
CA VAL A 95 5.11 7.15 -16.16
C VAL A 95 3.78 6.44 -16.38
N VAL A 96 2.77 7.18 -16.80
CA VAL A 96 1.44 6.63 -17.06
C VAL A 96 1.20 6.63 -18.56
N ILE A 97 1.13 5.44 -19.16
CA ILE A 97 0.79 5.30 -20.57
C ILE A 97 -0.74 5.25 -20.69
N ARG A 98 -1.38 4.51 -19.83
CA ARG A 98 -2.84 4.47 -19.72
C ARG A 98 -3.21 3.97 -18.31
N PRO A 99 -4.44 4.24 -17.85
CA PRO A 99 -4.87 3.77 -16.54
C PRO A 99 -4.96 2.24 -16.49
N ASP A 100 -4.99 1.69 -15.29
CA ASP A 100 -5.21 0.26 -15.11
C ASP A 100 -6.53 -0.12 -15.78
N PRO A 101 -6.61 -1.31 -16.39
CA PRO A 101 -7.88 -1.78 -16.94
C PRO A 101 -8.92 -1.93 -15.83
N VAL A 102 -10.17 -1.63 -16.18
CA VAL A 102 -11.27 -1.84 -15.26
C VAL A 102 -11.43 -3.35 -15.05
N ALA A 103 -11.57 -3.77 -13.79
CA ALA A 103 -11.79 -5.16 -13.48
C ALA A 103 -13.11 -5.62 -14.10
N LEU A 104 -13.06 -6.75 -14.81
CA LEU A 104 -14.28 -7.32 -15.40
C LEU A 104 -15.17 -7.86 -14.29
N ALA A 105 -16.46 -7.53 -14.37
CA ALA A 105 -17.46 -8.13 -13.50
C ALA A 105 -17.68 -9.56 -13.98
N VAL A 106 -17.47 -10.50 -13.11
CA VAL A 106 -17.68 -11.93 -13.39
C VAL A 106 -18.71 -12.53 -12.47
#